data_327f12467b19ea5b6eb8791faf17c1f5
#
_entry.id   327f12467b19ea5b6eb8791faf17c1f5
#
_cell.length_a   1.000
_cell.length_b   1.000
_cell.length_c   1.000
_cell.angle_alpha   90.00
_cell.angle_beta   90.00
_cell.angle_gamma   90.00
#
_symmetry.space_group_name_H-M   'P 1'
#
loop_
_entity.id
_entity.type
_entity.pdbx_description
1 polymer ?
#
loop_
_entity_poly.entity_id
_entity_poly.type
_entity_poly.pdbx_seq_one_letter_code
_entity_poly.pdbx_strand_id
1 'polypeptide(L)'
;MKAVFLTLACLAVAPAATAADLTVSVTDAGGKPVRDAVISFTPNGGAAIPPAQKSASYVMAQKGVQFTPFVLAVPVGATVSFPNQDRVNHHVYSFSPTQPFQLPLYGKGQTRNVTFTKPGTDALGCNIHDSMSAYIRIVATPFFATTDATGKVVLKGLPEGAGSLKVWQPLMDAPDHETGRSVTVGKSNAPQAFSVKVRQMMTMTGSY
;
A
#
# COMPACT_ATOMS: atom_id res chain seq x y z
N MET A 1 49.64 24.52 -40.26
CA MET A 1 48.18 24.50 -40.36
C MET A 1 47.69 23.51 -39.35
N LYS A 2 47.05 23.99 -38.22
CA LYS A 2 46.49 23.11 -37.18
C LYS A 2 44.99 23.00 -37.45
N ALA A 3 44.51 21.77 -37.74
CA ALA A 3 43.07 21.51 -37.92
C ALA A 3 42.43 21.38 -36.55
N VAL A 4 41.44 22.23 -36.27
CA VAL A 4 40.58 22.14 -35.06
C VAL A 4 39.39 21.26 -35.42
N PHE A 5 39.32 20.06 -34.84
CA PHE A 5 38.13 19.20 -34.95
C PHE A 5 37.10 19.67 -33.90
N LEU A 6 36.02 20.25 -34.39
CA LEU A 6 34.88 20.63 -33.58
C LEU A 6 33.98 19.38 -33.38
N THR A 7 34.02 18.74 -32.22
CA THR A 7 33.13 17.62 -31.88
C THR A 7 31.75 18.17 -31.49
N LEU A 8 30.76 17.93 -32.33
CA LEU A 8 29.37 18.24 -32.10
C LEU A 8 28.80 17.19 -31.12
N ALA A 9 28.63 17.57 -29.84
CA ALA A 9 27.96 16.71 -28.86
C ALA A 9 26.45 16.77 -29.14
N CYS A 10 25.87 15.69 -29.67
CA CYS A 10 24.42 15.49 -29.76
C CYS A 10 23.84 15.26 -28.34
N LEU A 11 23.22 16.27 -27.74
CA LEU A 11 22.39 16.07 -26.57
C LEU A 11 21.14 15.25 -26.98
N ALA A 12 21.09 13.99 -26.60
CA ALA A 12 19.90 13.19 -26.72
C ALA A 12 18.88 13.69 -25.68
N VAL A 13 17.86 14.43 -26.12
CA VAL A 13 16.69 14.76 -25.30
C VAL A 13 15.88 13.47 -25.13
N ALA A 14 15.97 12.87 -23.95
CA ALA A 14 15.07 11.76 -23.58
C ALA A 14 13.62 12.27 -23.59
N PRO A 15 12.67 11.57 -24.27
CA PRO A 15 11.27 11.97 -24.24
C PRO A 15 10.78 11.98 -22.77
N ALA A 16 10.16 13.08 -22.34
CA ALA A 16 9.50 13.13 -21.05
C ALA A 16 8.43 12.02 -21.04
N ALA A 17 8.56 11.08 -20.10
CA ALA A 17 7.55 10.05 -19.90
C ALA A 17 6.24 10.75 -19.53
N THR A 18 5.22 10.64 -20.39
CA THR A 18 3.89 11.17 -20.12
C THR A 18 3.30 10.37 -18.97
N ALA A 19 2.90 11.07 -17.91
CA ALA A 19 2.29 10.48 -16.74
C ALA A 19 0.77 10.45 -16.94
N ALA A 20 0.15 9.30 -16.68
CA ALA A 20 -1.29 9.11 -16.84
C ALA A 20 -1.93 8.65 -15.52
N ASP A 21 -3.19 9.00 -15.32
CA ASP A 21 -3.97 8.56 -14.17
C ASP A 21 -4.85 7.36 -14.55
N LEU A 22 -5.07 6.44 -13.60
CA LEU A 22 -5.93 5.27 -13.78
C LEU A 22 -6.91 5.18 -12.62
N THR A 23 -8.20 5.31 -12.91
CA THR A 23 -9.27 5.08 -11.93
C THR A 23 -9.53 3.59 -11.79
N VAL A 24 -9.56 3.10 -10.55
CA VAL A 24 -9.89 1.71 -10.24
C VAL A 24 -11.04 1.67 -9.25
N SER A 25 -12.00 0.76 -9.48
CA SER A 25 -13.09 0.46 -8.57
C SER A 25 -13.07 -0.99 -8.16
N VAL A 26 -13.37 -1.26 -6.90
CA VAL A 26 -13.44 -2.61 -6.33
C VAL A 26 -14.80 -2.80 -5.66
N THR A 27 -15.51 -3.85 -6.06
CA THR A 27 -16.78 -4.26 -5.44
C THR A 27 -16.70 -5.72 -4.99
N ASP A 28 -17.56 -6.10 -4.06
CA ASP A 28 -17.76 -7.52 -3.75
C ASP A 28 -18.66 -8.18 -4.81
N ALA A 29 -18.90 -9.50 -4.68
CA ALA A 29 -19.74 -10.26 -5.58
C ALA A 29 -21.21 -9.78 -5.57
N GLY A 30 -21.65 -9.08 -4.53
CA GLY A 30 -22.98 -8.45 -4.43
C GLY A 30 -23.03 -7.01 -4.94
N GLY A 31 -21.93 -6.49 -5.52
CA GLY A 31 -21.84 -5.13 -6.02
C GLY A 31 -21.58 -4.07 -4.93
N LYS A 32 -21.38 -4.44 -3.66
CA LYS A 32 -21.06 -3.50 -2.60
C LYS A 32 -19.62 -3.00 -2.72
N PRO A 33 -19.35 -1.70 -2.46
CA PRO A 33 -17.98 -1.17 -2.47
C PRO A 33 -17.07 -1.91 -1.49
N VAL A 34 -15.84 -2.21 -1.92
CA VAL A 34 -14.78 -2.78 -1.06
C VAL A 34 -13.79 -1.68 -0.71
N ARG A 35 -13.84 -1.22 0.53
CA ARG A 35 -12.89 -0.28 1.11
C ARG A 35 -11.61 -1.00 1.55
N ASP A 36 -10.56 -0.23 1.80
CA ASP A 36 -9.29 -0.73 2.34
C ASP A 36 -8.63 -1.79 1.42
N ALA A 37 -8.97 -1.81 0.12
CA ALA A 37 -8.26 -2.60 -0.86
C ALA A 37 -7.05 -1.81 -1.38
N VAL A 38 -5.86 -2.43 -1.36
CA VAL A 38 -4.64 -1.83 -1.89
C VAL A 38 -4.51 -2.18 -3.36
N ILE A 39 -4.50 -1.15 -4.19
CA ILE A 39 -4.29 -1.25 -5.63
C ILE A 39 -2.83 -0.92 -5.90
N SER A 40 -2.15 -1.74 -6.68
CA SER A 40 -0.77 -1.49 -7.11
C SER A 40 -0.61 -1.76 -8.60
N PHE A 41 0.16 -0.90 -9.27
CA PHE A 41 0.56 -1.08 -10.67
C PHE A 41 2.07 -1.26 -10.75
N THR A 42 2.51 -2.31 -11.44
CA THR A 42 3.93 -2.56 -11.69
C THR A 42 4.14 -2.56 -13.21
N PRO A 43 4.85 -1.56 -13.78
CA PRO A 43 5.20 -1.56 -15.19
C PRO A 43 6.06 -2.78 -15.54
N ASN A 44 6.02 -3.29 -16.78
CA ASN A 44 6.84 -4.44 -17.22
C ASN A 44 8.32 -4.13 -17.11
N GLY A 45 8.88 -3.13 -16.97
CA GLY A 45 10.30 -2.86 -16.70
C GLY A 45 10.59 -2.64 -15.21
N GLY A 46 9.56 -2.74 -14.35
CA GLY A 46 9.63 -2.30 -12.96
C GLY A 46 9.64 -0.77 -12.83
N ALA A 47 9.72 -0.28 -11.62
CA ALA A 47 9.91 1.13 -11.34
C ALA A 47 10.61 1.31 -10.00
N ALA A 48 11.61 2.18 -9.95
CA ALA A 48 12.28 2.52 -8.70
C ALA A 48 11.34 3.33 -7.79
N ILE A 49 11.35 3.02 -6.50
CA ILE A 49 10.60 3.78 -5.51
C ILE A 49 11.39 5.05 -5.17
N PRO A 50 10.82 6.25 -5.40
CA PRO A 50 11.50 7.51 -5.12
C PRO A 50 11.88 7.65 -3.64
N PRO A 51 13.05 8.24 -3.31
CA PRO A 51 13.44 8.48 -1.92
C PRO A 51 12.40 9.27 -1.13
N ALA A 52 11.78 10.29 -1.73
CA ALA A 52 10.72 11.08 -1.09
C ALA A 52 9.52 10.23 -0.68
N GLN A 53 9.16 9.19 -1.44
CA GLN A 53 8.09 8.28 -1.09
C GLN A 53 8.48 7.34 0.05
N LYS A 54 9.75 6.90 0.12
CA LYS A 54 10.25 6.09 1.25
C LYS A 54 10.30 6.89 2.55
N SER A 55 10.60 8.18 2.48
CA SER A 55 10.68 9.10 3.62
C SER A 55 9.37 9.82 3.94
N ALA A 56 8.28 9.53 3.23
CA ALA A 56 6.97 10.06 3.56
C ALA A 56 6.50 9.60 4.95
N SER A 57 5.59 10.36 5.55
CA SER A 57 5.05 10.03 6.86
C SER A 57 3.99 8.92 6.74
N TYR A 58 4.32 7.74 7.24
CA TYR A 58 3.40 6.61 7.36
C TYR A 58 3.09 6.38 8.84
N VAL A 59 1.80 6.37 9.19
CA VAL A 59 1.37 6.29 10.59
C VAL A 59 0.34 5.19 10.75
N MET A 60 0.57 4.29 11.71
CA MET A 60 -0.36 3.30 12.22
C MET A 60 -0.63 3.62 13.69
N ALA A 61 -1.59 4.49 13.96
CA ALA A 61 -1.89 4.94 15.32
C ALA A 61 -2.68 3.89 16.12
N GLN A 62 -2.50 3.88 17.45
CA GLN A 62 -3.41 3.23 18.37
C GLN A 62 -4.35 4.31 18.95
N LYS A 63 -5.65 4.20 18.63
CA LYS A 63 -6.67 5.17 19.04
C LYS A 63 -8.02 4.49 19.25
N GLY A 64 -8.62 4.66 20.43
CA GLY A 64 -9.88 4.01 20.78
C GLY A 64 -9.75 2.49 20.89
N VAL A 65 -8.61 1.98 21.37
CA VAL A 65 -8.27 0.55 21.45
C VAL A 65 -8.39 -0.12 20.07
N GLN A 66 -7.94 0.57 19.03
CA GLN A 66 -7.90 0.09 17.65
C GLN A 66 -6.64 0.60 16.94
N PHE A 67 -6.19 -0.12 15.93
CA PHE A 67 -5.24 0.42 14.97
C PHE A 67 -5.96 1.28 13.92
N THR A 68 -5.37 2.41 13.58
CA THR A 68 -5.90 3.34 12.57
C THR A 68 -4.78 3.80 11.65
N PRO A 69 -4.92 3.59 10.33
CA PRO A 69 -6.03 2.94 9.62
C PRO A 69 -6.07 1.41 9.80
N PHE A 70 -7.14 0.74 9.37
CA PHE A 70 -7.23 -0.73 9.36
C PHE A 70 -6.25 -1.37 8.36
N VAL A 71 -6.05 -0.74 7.21
CA VAL A 71 -5.03 -1.11 6.21
C VAL A 71 -4.16 0.09 5.90
N LEU A 72 -2.85 -0.07 6.05
CA LEU A 72 -1.85 0.91 5.64
C LEU A 72 -0.98 0.33 4.52
N ALA A 73 -1.01 0.96 3.34
CA ALA A 73 -0.09 0.62 2.25
C ALA A 73 1.17 1.47 2.35
N VAL A 74 2.34 0.83 2.23
CA VAL A 74 3.64 1.50 2.28
C VAL A 74 4.58 0.92 1.22
N PRO A 75 5.51 1.69 0.67
CA PRO A 75 6.53 1.15 -0.23
C PRO A 75 7.64 0.44 0.56
N VAL A 76 8.32 -0.50 -0.08
CA VAL A 76 9.53 -1.12 0.48
C VAL A 76 10.56 -0.05 0.84
N GLY A 77 11.11 -0.14 2.05
CA GLY A 77 12.07 0.81 2.62
C GLY A 77 11.43 1.95 3.42
N ALA A 78 10.10 2.02 3.50
CA ALA A 78 9.42 3.02 4.31
C ALA A 78 9.48 2.68 5.81
N THR A 79 9.52 3.74 6.63
CA THR A 79 9.38 3.63 8.07
C THR A 79 7.98 4.02 8.49
N VAL A 80 7.31 3.15 9.25
CA VAL A 80 6.00 3.39 9.84
C VAL A 80 6.15 3.77 11.29
N SER A 81 5.48 4.85 11.68
CA SER A 81 5.36 5.30 13.08
C SER A 81 4.11 4.73 13.72
N PHE A 82 4.25 4.28 14.96
CA PHE A 82 3.19 3.69 15.78
C PHE A 82 2.95 4.54 17.03
N PRO A 83 2.27 5.71 16.92
CA PRO A 83 1.96 6.54 18.09
C PRO A 83 0.82 5.93 18.91
N ASN A 84 0.99 5.86 20.24
CA ASN A 84 -0.07 5.54 21.15
C ASN A 84 -0.84 6.83 21.54
N GLN A 85 -2.08 6.96 21.06
CA GLN A 85 -2.98 8.08 21.33
C GLN A 85 -4.01 7.76 22.45
N ASP A 86 -4.01 6.52 22.96
CA ASP A 86 -4.91 6.07 24.02
C ASP A 86 -4.34 6.38 25.41
N ARG A 87 -5.20 6.28 26.42
CA ARG A 87 -4.82 6.41 27.83
C ARG A 87 -4.22 5.14 28.42
N VAL A 88 -4.37 4.01 27.71
CA VAL A 88 -3.86 2.69 28.09
C VAL A 88 -2.58 2.37 27.32
N ASN A 89 -1.80 1.44 27.84
CA ASN A 89 -0.61 0.94 27.14
C ASN A 89 -1.00 -0.01 26.00
N HIS A 90 -0.14 -0.11 25.00
CA HIS A 90 -0.27 -1.09 23.92
C HIS A 90 1.06 -1.84 23.70
N HIS A 91 0.95 -3.09 23.21
CA HIS A 91 2.06 -3.91 22.78
C HIS A 91 1.77 -4.33 21.34
N VAL A 92 2.42 -3.70 20.37
CA VAL A 92 2.20 -3.98 18.95
C VAL A 92 3.13 -5.10 18.50
N TYR A 93 2.61 -6.07 17.76
CA TYR A 93 3.43 -7.14 17.18
C TYR A 93 2.93 -7.56 15.79
N SER A 94 3.81 -8.20 15.05
CA SER A 94 3.50 -9.02 13.89
C SER A 94 4.33 -10.31 13.94
N PHE A 95 3.69 -11.44 13.65
CA PHE A 95 4.34 -12.74 13.44
C PHE A 95 4.32 -13.15 11.96
N SER A 96 3.93 -12.23 11.08
CA SER A 96 3.92 -12.48 9.64
C SER A 96 5.32 -12.83 9.12
N PRO A 97 5.46 -13.80 8.23
CA PRO A 97 6.77 -14.22 7.72
C PRO A 97 7.47 -13.14 6.89
N THR A 98 6.76 -12.12 6.45
CA THR A 98 7.30 -10.97 5.72
C THR A 98 8.35 -10.25 6.55
N GLN A 99 7.97 -9.81 7.77
CA GLN A 99 8.88 -9.13 8.70
C GLN A 99 8.32 -9.22 10.13
N PRO A 100 8.64 -10.29 10.89
CA PRO A 100 8.20 -10.39 12.29
C PRO A 100 8.86 -9.30 13.15
N PHE A 101 8.05 -8.67 14.03
CA PHE A 101 8.55 -7.69 14.99
C PHE A 101 7.68 -7.62 16.24
N GLN A 102 8.23 -7.04 17.30
CA GLN A 102 7.52 -6.71 18.53
C GLN A 102 7.94 -5.31 19.01
N LEU A 103 6.96 -4.51 19.41
CA LEU A 103 7.13 -3.23 20.08
C LEU A 103 6.64 -3.42 21.51
N PRO A 104 7.55 -3.53 22.51
CA PRO A 104 7.17 -3.73 23.91
C PRO A 104 6.22 -2.64 24.40
N LEU A 105 5.49 -2.93 25.47
CA LEU A 105 4.49 -2.02 26.06
C LEU A 105 4.96 -0.57 26.12
N TYR A 106 4.13 0.33 25.61
CA TYR A 106 4.37 1.78 25.67
C TYR A 106 3.04 2.55 25.84
N GLY A 107 3.13 3.65 26.55
CA GLY A 107 1.97 4.44 26.99
C GLY A 107 1.64 5.61 26.07
N LYS A 108 0.62 6.36 26.51
CA LYS A 108 0.10 7.54 25.83
C LYS A 108 1.21 8.53 25.43
N GLY A 109 1.14 9.02 24.20
CA GLY A 109 2.04 10.02 23.65
C GLY A 109 3.40 9.47 23.22
N GLN A 110 3.70 8.21 23.52
CA GLN A 110 4.92 7.56 23.03
C GLN A 110 4.71 7.03 21.61
N THR A 111 5.80 7.01 20.84
CA THR A 111 5.83 6.49 19.48
C THR A 111 6.95 5.46 19.34
N ARG A 112 6.71 4.43 18.57
CA ARG A 112 7.71 3.47 18.12
C ARG A 112 7.72 3.45 16.60
N ASN A 113 8.84 3.01 16.00
CA ASN A 113 9.00 2.99 14.55
C ASN A 113 9.48 1.63 14.08
N VAL A 114 9.01 1.21 12.91
CA VAL A 114 9.48 0.00 12.21
C VAL A 114 9.72 0.35 10.75
N THR A 115 10.88 -0.03 10.21
CA THR A 115 11.18 0.10 8.77
C THR A 115 10.90 -1.22 8.07
N PHE A 116 10.07 -1.18 7.02
CA PHE A 116 9.64 -2.37 6.27
C PHE A 116 10.50 -2.58 5.04
N THR A 117 11.30 -3.64 5.01
CA THR A 117 12.35 -3.87 4.00
C THR A 117 12.00 -4.93 2.96
N LYS A 118 10.93 -5.70 3.16
CA LYS A 118 10.51 -6.77 2.26
C LYS A 118 9.07 -6.54 1.78
N PRO A 119 8.75 -6.76 0.50
CA PRO A 119 7.38 -6.68 0.02
C PRO A 119 6.54 -7.84 0.60
N GLY A 120 5.27 -7.59 0.86
CA GLY A 120 4.36 -8.58 1.42
C GLY A 120 3.29 -7.96 2.30
N THR A 121 2.83 -8.72 3.29
CA THR A 121 1.80 -8.27 4.24
C THR A 121 2.21 -8.62 5.66
N ASP A 122 2.12 -7.65 6.55
CA ASP A 122 2.24 -7.85 7.99
C ASP A 122 0.89 -7.63 8.67
N ALA A 123 0.34 -8.70 9.24
CA ALA A 123 -0.82 -8.64 10.12
C ALA A 123 -0.37 -8.19 11.52
N LEU A 124 -1.02 -7.16 12.03
CA LEU A 124 -0.73 -6.57 13.33
C LEU A 124 -1.69 -7.07 14.39
N GLY A 125 -1.18 -7.26 15.60
CA GLY A 125 -1.95 -7.54 16.81
C GLY A 125 -1.47 -6.72 18.00
N CYS A 126 -2.30 -6.65 19.04
CA CYS A 126 -1.94 -6.14 20.35
C CYS A 126 -2.06 -7.25 21.37
N ASN A 127 -0.99 -7.48 22.18
CA ASN A 127 -0.94 -8.63 23.11
C ASN A 127 -1.87 -8.51 24.30
N ILE A 128 -2.42 -7.34 24.57
CA ILE A 128 -3.28 -7.07 25.75
C ILE A 128 -4.71 -6.65 25.38
N HIS A 129 -5.01 -6.56 24.08
CA HIS A 129 -6.34 -6.23 23.57
C HIS A 129 -6.62 -7.05 22.31
N ASP A 130 -7.21 -8.22 22.46
CA ASP A 130 -7.38 -9.22 21.41
C ASP A 130 -8.17 -8.73 20.17
N SER A 131 -9.03 -7.71 20.36
CA SER A 131 -9.79 -7.11 19.26
C SER A 131 -8.99 -6.17 18.36
N MET A 132 -7.77 -5.78 18.76
CA MET A 132 -6.92 -4.88 17.97
C MET A 132 -6.22 -5.64 16.85
N SER A 133 -6.67 -5.45 15.64
CA SER A 133 -6.02 -5.99 14.44
C SER A 133 -5.96 -4.97 13.32
N ALA A 134 -4.91 -5.03 12.50
CA ALA A 134 -4.73 -4.22 11.30
C ALA A 134 -3.72 -4.89 10.37
N TYR A 135 -3.49 -4.27 9.21
CA TYR A 135 -2.57 -4.80 8.21
C TYR A 135 -1.69 -3.71 7.62
N ILE A 136 -0.42 -4.04 7.44
CA ILE A 136 0.49 -3.24 6.63
C ILE A 136 0.76 -4.02 5.34
N ARG A 137 0.39 -3.43 4.20
CA ARG A 137 0.72 -3.96 2.88
C ARG A 137 1.95 -3.25 2.35
N ILE A 138 3.05 -3.97 2.23
CA ILE A 138 4.33 -3.48 1.74
C ILE A 138 4.42 -3.77 0.24
N VAL A 139 4.53 -2.74 -0.59
CA VAL A 139 4.53 -2.85 -2.05
C VAL A 139 5.90 -2.53 -2.65
N ALA A 140 6.26 -3.24 -3.73
CA ALA A 140 7.54 -3.07 -4.43
C ALA A 140 7.46 -2.11 -5.63
N THR A 141 6.42 -1.28 -5.70
CA THR A 141 6.21 -0.30 -6.78
C THR A 141 5.86 1.06 -6.17
N PRO A 142 6.21 2.19 -6.82
CA PRO A 142 5.80 3.51 -6.38
C PRO A 142 4.31 3.82 -6.68
N PHE A 143 3.66 3.02 -7.53
CA PHE A 143 2.30 3.26 -8.01
C PHE A 143 1.30 2.42 -7.22
N PHE A 144 0.85 2.93 -6.10
CA PHE A 144 -0.15 2.26 -5.25
C PHE A 144 -1.03 3.27 -4.53
N ALA A 145 -2.22 2.83 -4.17
CA ALA A 145 -3.14 3.58 -3.33
C ALA A 145 -4.20 2.63 -2.75
N THR A 146 -4.92 3.08 -1.72
CA THR A 146 -5.94 2.30 -1.02
C THR A 146 -7.33 2.83 -1.37
N THR A 147 -8.29 1.94 -1.64
CA THR A 147 -9.67 2.32 -1.95
C THR A 147 -10.35 2.99 -0.75
N ASP A 148 -11.15 4.01 -1.04
CA ASP A 148 -11.98 4.71 -0.07
C ASP A 148 -13.27 3.92 0.29
N ALA A 149 -14.17 4.54 1.04
CA ALA A 149 -15.45 3.96 1.44
C ALA A 149 -16.40 3.67 0.24
N THR A 150 -16.15 4.27 -0.90
CA THR A 150 -16.89 4.02 -2.15
C THR A 150 -16.26 2.92 -3.00
N GLY A 151 -15.20 2.27 -2.50
CA GLY A 151 -14.45 1.24 -3.21
C GLY A 151 -13.64 1.77 -4.39
N LYS A 152 -13.34 3.07 -4.44
CA LYS A 152 -12.66 3.70 -5.56
C LYS A 152 -11.31 4.27 -5.16
N VAL A 153 -10.43 4.35 -6.15
CA VAL A 153 -9.11 4.98 -6.03
C VAL A 153 -8.62 5.45 -7.39
N VAL A 154 -7.74 6.45 -7.40
CA VAL A 154 -7.02 6.90 -8.60
C VAL A 154 -5.53 6.67 -8.36
N LEU A 155 -4.91 5.80 -9.16
CA LEU A 155 -3.47 5.71 -9.29
C LEU A 155 -2.98 6.85 -10.17
N LYS A 156 -2.07 7.66 -9.65
CA LYS A 156 -1.57 8.86 -10.33
C LYS A 156 -0.18 8.66 -10.91
N GLY A 157 0.09 9.35 -11.99
CA GLY A 157 1.43 9.45 -12.52
C GLY A 157 2.00 8.15 -13.08
N LEU A 158 1.16 7.25 -13.59
CA LEU A 158 1.58 5.98 -14.16
C LEU A 158 2.35 6.21 -15.47
N PRO A 159 3.46 5.49 -15.72
CA PRO A 159 4.10 5.52 -17.01
C PRO A 159 3.23 4.83 -18.06
N GLU A 160 3.25 5.33 -19.30
CA GLU A 160 2.62 4.65 -20.42
C GLU A 160 3.28 3.29 -20.67
N GLY A 161 2.49 2.31 -21.10
CA GLY A 161 2.97 0.96 -21.41
C GLY A 161 2.23 -0.13 -20.66
N ALA A 162 2.64 -1.37 -20.91
CA ALA A 162 2.07 -2.56 -20.30
C ALA A 162 2.61 -2.77 -18.88
N GLY A 163 1.77 -3.30 -18.01
CA GLY A 163 2.12 -3.64 -16.63
C GLY A 163 1.09 -4.53 -15.96
N SER A 164 1.36 -4.89 -14.73
CA SER A 164 0.49 -5.69 -13.87
C SER A 164 -0.27 -4.78 -12.90
N LEU A 165 -1.59 -4.81 -12.96
CA LEU A 165 -2.48 -4.15 -12.01
C LEU A 165 -3.02 -5.19 -11.03
N LYS A 166 -2.76 -5.00 -9.74
CA LYS A 166 -3.14 -5.91 -8.67
C LYS A 166 -4.04 -5.25 -7.65
N VAL A 167 -4.92 -6.05 -7.07
CA VAL A 167 -5.82 -5.69 -5.98
C VAL A 167 -5.56 -6.68 -4.85
N TRP A 168 -5.19 -6.16 -3.70
CA TRP A 168 -5.04 -6.91 -2.46
C TRP A 168 -6.00 -6.38 -1.40
N GLN A 169 -6.61 -7.28 -0.61
CA GLN A 169 -7.45 -6.89 0.52
C GLN A 169 -7.41 -8.01 1.58
N PRO A 170 -7.18 -7.72 2.86
CA PRO A 170 -6.86 -8.75 3.87
C PRO A 170 -7.92 -9.83 4.07
N LEU A 171 -9.18 -9.55 3.72
CA LEU A 171 -10.30 -10.49 3.84
C LEU A 171 -10.69 -11.11 2.49
N MET A 172 -9.95 -10.83 1.42
CA MET A 172 -10.24 -11.41 0.10
C MET A 172 -10.08 -12.94 0.13
N ASP A 173 -11.08 -13.63 -0.38
CA ASP A 173 -11.10 -15.07 -0.54
C ASP A 173 -10.39 -15.47 -1.85
N ALA A 174 -9.07 -15.30 -1.86
CA ALA A 174 -8.17 -15.63 -2.97
C ALA A 174 -6.79 -16.02 -2.41
N PRO A 175 -5.94 -16.70 -3.18
CA PRO A 175 -4.54 -16.94 -2.81
C PRO A 175 -3.83 -15.62 -2.47
N ASP A 176 -3.09 -15.59 -1.38
CA ASP A 176 -2.39 -14.41 -0.85
C ASP A 176 -3.27 -13.16 -0.68
N HIS A 177 -4.61 -13.35 -0.62
CA HIS A 177 -5.60 -12.26 -0.57
C HIS A 177 -5.46 -11.27 -1.73
N GLU A 178 -5.00 -11.72 -2.90
CA GLU A 178 -4.67 -10.88 -4.04
C GLU A 178 -5.27 -11.42 -5.34
N THR A 179 -5.63 -10.52 -6.24
CA THR A 179 -5.97 -10.81 -7.63
C THR A 179 -5.38 -9.74 -8.53
N GLY A 180 -5.28 -10.00 -9.83
CA GLY A 180 -4.72 -8.99 -10.74
C GLY A 180 -4.85 -9.39 -12.20
N ARG A 181 -4.45 -8.45 -13.06
CA ARG A 181 -4.41 -8.64 -14.52
C ARG A 181 -3.39 -7.73 -15.17
N SER A 182 -2.98 -8.07 -16.38
CA SER A 182 -2.22 -7.17 -17.23
C SER A 182 -3.11 -6.05 -17.74
N VAL A 183 -2.58 -4.82 -17.74
CA VAL A 183 -3.21 -3.64 -18.33
C VAL A 183 -2.18 -2.86 -19.13
N THR A 184 -2.64 -2.11 -20.14
CA THR A 184 -1.80 -1.15 -20.86
C THR A 184 -2.27 0.26 -20.51
N VAL A 185 -1.35 1.05 -19.94
CA VAL A 185 -1.60 2.45 -19.62
C VAL A 185 -1.27 3.30 -20.83
N GLY A 186 -2.19 4.15 -21.23
CA GLY A 186 -2.05 5.14 -22.31
C GLY A 186 -2.29 6.54 -21.79
N LYS A 187 -2.26 7.54 -22.67
CA LYS A 187 -2.56 8.95 -22.32
C LYS A 187 -3.96 9.16 -21.73
N SER A 188 -4.92 8.34 -22.17
CA SER A 188 -6.28 8.30 -21.65
C SER A 188 -6.64 6.86 -21.34
N ASN A 189 -7.09 6.60 -20.11
CA ASN A 189 -7.34 5.25 -19.61
C ASN A 189 -8.82 5.07 -19.26
N ALA A 190 -9.43 4.01 -19.77
CA ALA A 190 -10.72 3.57 -19.29
C ALA A 190 -10.61 3.11 -17.83
N PRO A 191 -11.60 3.44 -16.98
CA PRO A 191 -11.62 2.95 -15.60
C PRO A 191 -11.55 1.43 -15.55
N GLN A 192 -10.81 0.92 -14.55
CA GLN A 192 -10.71 -0.51 -14.29
C GLN A 192 -11.64 -0.91 -13.16
N ALA A 193 -12.39 -1.99 -13.33
CA ALA A 193 -13.26 -2.53 -12.30
C ALA A 193 -12.85 -3.94 -11.91
N PHE A 194 -12.85 -4.23 -10.61
CA PHE A 194 -12.65 -5.56 -10.05
C PHE A 194 -13.87 -5.96 -9.22
N SER A 195 -14.31 -7.19 -9.39
CA SER A 195 -15.25 -7.84 -8.48
C SER A 195 -14.49 -8.92 -7.73
N VAL A 196 -14.52 -8.87 -6.40
CA VAL A 196 -13.76 -9.77 -5.53
C VAL A 196 -14.67 -10.41 -4.49
N LYS A 197 -14.33 -11.61 -4.03
CA LYS A 197 -15.05 -12.24 -2.93
C LYS A 197 -14.33 -11.87 -1.63
N VAL A 198 -15.04 -11.21 -0.72
CA VAL A 198 -14.51 -10.76 0.57
C VAL A 198 -15.29 -11.46 1.69
N ARG A 199 -14.55 -12.05 2.64
CA ARG A 199 -15.15 -12.61 3.85
C ARG A 199 -15.59 -11.48 4.77
N GLN A 200 -16.74 -11.61 5.40
CA GLN A 200 -17.16 -10.67 6.43
C GLN A 200 -16.31 -10.90 7.69
N MET A 201 -15.81 -9.83 8.31
CA MET A 201 -15.30 -9.93 9.67
C MET A 201 -16.44 -10.37 10.57
N MET A 202 -16.29 -11.48 11.28
CA MET A 202 -17.20 -11.81 12.38
C MET A 202 -16.99 -10.73 13.45
N THR A 203 -17.99 -9.87 13.63
CA THR A 203 -18.10 -9.06 14.84
C THR A 203 -18.38 -10.04 15.97
N MET A 204 -17.40 -10.32 16.82
CA MET A 204 -17.66 -10.96 18.09
C MET A 204 -18.46 -9.97 18.95
N THR A 205 -19.78 -10.06 18.87
CA THR A 205 -20.68 -9.47 19.86
C THR A 205 -20.61 -10.36 21.10
N GLY A 206 -19.54 -10.22 21.87
CA GLY A 206 -19.43 -10.78 23.21
C GLY A 206 -20.18 -9.86 24.17
N SER A 207 -21.36 -10.27 24.59
CA SER A 207 -21.93 -9.77 25.82
C SER A 207 -21.10 -10.30 26.97
N TYR A 208 -20.48 -9.40 27.72
CA TYR A 208 -19.96 -9.66 29.04
C TYR A 208 -20.99 -9.21 30.05
#